data_4e609f2f1dbe0548ab3ef6d87ee186a6
#
_entry.id   4e609f2f1dbe0548ab3ef6d87ee186a6
#
_cell.length_a   1.000
_cell.length_b   1.000
_cell.length_c   1.000
_cell.angle_alpha   90.00
_cell.angle_beta   90.00
_cell.angle_gamma   90.00
#
_symmetry.space_group_name_H-M   'P 1'
#
loop_
_entity.id
_entity.type
_entity.pdbx_description
1 polymer ?
#
loop_
_entity_poly.entity_id
_entity_poly.type
_entity_poly.pdbx_seq_one_letter_code
_entity_poly.pdbx_strand_id
1 'polypeptide(L)'
;MEDAKKLAGEHIINYMKWVCHWRGLGNHMDPGEELPKTKGKLDLLNYDFLHKRNLLFGTPDYVIEKIKELKSELNLQNLLVWSNFCGVKHENAMRSIKLFNDEVIPKINPGKPGLKQAS
;
A
#
# COMPACT_ATOMS: atom_id res chain seq x y z
N MET A 1 6.34 11.56 1.50
CA MET A 1 6.02 10.67 2.65
C MET A 1 4.91 11.25 3.52
N GLU A 2 5.10 12.40 4.15
CA GLU A 2 4.09 13.03 5.03
C GLU A 2 2.74 13.26 4.35
N ASP A 3 2.73 13.71 3.10
CA ASP A 3 1.49 13.94 2.36
C ASP A 3 0.70 12.66 2.15
N ALA A 4 1.34 11.54 1.83
CA ALA A 4 0.68 10.25 1.66
C ALA A 4 0.06 9.77 2.99
N LYS A 5 0.79 9.92 4.10
CA LYS A 5 0.28 9.61 5.44
C LYS A 5 -0.91 10.47 5.81
N LYS A 6 -0.84 11.78 5.53
CA LYS A 6 -1.91 12.75 5.83
C LYS A 6 -3.17 12.51 4.99
N LEU A 7 -3.01 12.16 3.72
CA LEU A 7 -4.15 11.99 2.79
C LEU A 7 -4.87 10.65 2.91
N ALA A 8 -4.15 9.60 3.27
CA ALA A 8 -4.68 8.24 3.22
C ALA A 8 -4.43 7.41 4.49
N GLY A 9 -3.57 7.86 5.41
CA GLY A 9 -3.12 7.07 6.55
C GLY A 9 -4.24 6.66 7.50
N GLU A 10 -5.14 7.57 7.87
CA GLU A 10 -6.28 7.25 8.72
C GLU A 10 -7.25 6.27 8.03
N HIS A 11 -7.51 6.48 6.76
CA HIS A 11 -8.43 5.65 5.98
C HIS A 11 -7.93 4.21 5.86
N ILE A 12 -6.65 4.02 5.58
CA ILE A 12 -6.07 2.66 5.49
C ILE A 12 -6.04 1.95 6.84
N ILE A 13 -5.77 2.67 7.94
CA ILE A 13 -5.82 2.09 9.28
C ILE A 13 -7.24 1.62 9.62
N ASN A 14 -8.24 2.44 9.38
CA ASN A 14 -9.64 2.09 9.62
C ASN A 14 -10.08 0.89 8.77
N TYR A 15 -9.69 0.87 7.50
CA TYR A 15 -9.94 -0.27 6.63
C TYR A 15 -9.26 -1.54 7.14
N MET A 16 -7.99 -1.48 7.51
CA MET A 16 -7.25 -2.64 8.02
C MET A 16 -7.81 -3.15 9.35
N LYS A 17 -8.21 -2.27 10.25
CA LYS A 17 -8.92 -2.65 11.49
C LYS A 17 -10.19 -3.42 11.20
N TRP A 18 -10.98 -2.94 10.25
CA TRP A 18 -12.21 -3.61 9.81
C TRP A 18 -11.92 -4.99 9.21
N VAL A 19 -10.95 -5.08 8.29
CA VAL A 19 -10.55 -6.34 7.66
C VAL A 19 -10.02 -7.34 8.68
N CYS A 20 -9.17 -6.91 9.60
CA CYS A 20 -8.63 -7.77 10.66
C CYS A 20 -9.72 -8.29 11.58
N HIS A 21 -10.71 -7.46 11.91
CA HIS A 21 -11.85 -7.86 12.73
C HIS A 21 -12.67 -8.97 12.09
N TRP A 22 -13.05 -8.78 10.81
CA TRP A 22 -13.96 -9.70 10.12
C TRP A 22 -13.27 -10.93 9.51
N ARG A 23 -12.01 -10.80 9.09
CA ARG A 23 -11.29 -11.88 8.41
C ARG A 23 -10.27 -12.61 9.28
N GLY A 24 -10.12 -12.21 10.54
CA GLY A 24 -9.17 -12.83 11.46
C GLY A 24 -7.70 -12.72 11.00
N LEU A 25 -7.35 -11.69 10.22
CA LEU A 25 -6.00 -11.53 9.68
C LEU A 25 -4.92 -11.37 10.75
N GLY A 26 -5.31 -11.09 11.98
CA GLY A 26 -4.40 -11.13 13.13
C GLY A 26 -3.77 -12.49 13.42
N ASN A 27 -4.29 -13.55 12.78
CA ASN A 27 -3.72 -14.91 12.87
C ASN A 27 -2.66 -15.19 11.78
N HIS A 28 -2.50 -14.29 10.82
CA HIS A 28 -1.54 -14.41 9.72
C HIS A 28 -0.32 -13.52 10.00
N MET A 29 0.43 -13.90 11.01
CA MET A 29 1.67 -13.21 11.43
C MET A 29 2.88 -13.96 10.85
N ASP A 30 3.96 -13.22 10.64
CA ASP A 30 5.22 -13.83 10.27
C ASP A 30 5.79 -14.68 11.42
N PRO A 31 6.59 -15.71 11.16
CA PRO A 31 7.23 -16.49 12.21
C PRO A 31 8.01 -15.60 13.19
N GLY A 32 7.70 -15.69 14.48
CA GLY A 32 8.33 -14.88 15.51
C GLY A 32 7.67 -13.53 15.77
N GLU A 33 6.67 -13.13 14.98
CA GLU A 33 5.84 -11.98 15.31
C GLU A 33 4.72 -12.38 16.27
N GLU A 34 4.60 -11.68 17.37
CA GLU A 34 3.47 -11.80 18.28
C GLU A 34 2.62 -10.54 18.21
N LEU A 35 1.33 -10.70 17.90
CA LEU A 35 0.37 -9.67 18.27
C LEU A 35 0.29 -9.64 19.80
N PRO A 36 0.49 -8.49 20.43
CA PRO A 36 0.33 -8.41 21.87
C PRO A 36 -1.02 -8.97 22.31
N LYS A 37 -0.98 -9.83 23.31
CA LYS A 37 -2.14 -10.56 23.85
C LYS A 37 -3.15 -9.68 24.60
N THR A 38 -3.08 -8.36 24.45
CA THR A 38 -3.89 -7.39 25.16
C THR A 38 -5.26 -7.16 24.49
N LYS A 39 -6.27 -6.89 25.31
CA LYS A 39 -7.54 -6.30 24.88
C LYS A 39 -7.21 -5.05 24.06
N GLY A 40 -7.60 -5.00 22.77
CA GLY A 40 -7.24 -3.87 21.90
C GLY A 40 -6.16 -4.20 20.86
N LYS A 41 -6.00 -5.45 20.49
CA LYS A 41 -5.03 -5.90 19.44
C LYS A 41 -5.05 -5.08 18.16
N LEU A 42 -6.16 -4.42 17.87
CA LEU A 42 -6.31 -3.56 16.68
C LEU A 42 -5.64 -2.19 16.84
N ASP A 43 -5.31 -1.75 18.07
CA ASP A 43 -4.64 -0.48 18.31
C ASP A 43 -3.16 -0.50 17.91
N LEU A 44 -2.62 -1.69 17.69
CA LEU A 44 -1.25 -1.88 17.16
C LEU A 44 -1.16 -1.70 15.67
N LEU A 45 -2.27 -1.75 14.96
CA LEU A 45 -2.32 -1.43 13.55
C LEU A 45 -2.20 0.09 13.37
N ASN A 46 -1.00 0.59 13.58
CA ASN A 46 -0.69 1.97 13.28
C ASN A 46 -0.07 2.10 11.88
N TYR A 47 -0.04 3.33 11.37
CA TYR A 47 0.46 3.62 10.04
C TYR A 47 1.90 3.17 9.85
N ASP A 48 2.78 3.44 10.79
CA ASP A 48 4.21 3.18 10.65
C ASP A 48 4.51 1.67 10.62
N PHE A 49 3.74 0.87 11.37
CA PHE A 49 3.80 -0.58 11.29
C PHE A 49 3.32 -1.10 9.93
N LEU A 50 2.16 -0.64 9.47
CA LEU A 50 1.59 -1.05 8.18
C LEU A 50 2.43 -0.55 7.00
N HIS A 51 2.99 0.65 7.09
CA HIS A 51 3.76 1.26 6.01
C HIS A 51 4.98 0.41 5.63
N LYS A 52 5.68 -0.11 6.62
CA LYS A 52 6.86 -0.96 6.38
C LYS A 52 6.52 -2.30 5.72
N ARG A 53 5.34 -2.83 5.98
CA ARG A 53 4.96 -4.21 5.60
C ARG A 53 4.05 -4.30 4.39
N ASN A 54 3.01 -3.47 4.36
CA ASN A 54 1.86 -3.70 3.50
C ASN A 54 1.56 -2.53 2.56
N LEU A 55 2.15 -1.35 2.77
CA LEU A 55 1.75 -0.15 2.06
C LEU A 55 2.83 0.33 1.09
N LEU A 56 2.41 0.58 -0.14
CA LEU A 56 3.22 1.27 -1.15
C LEU A 56 2.86 2.76 -1.16
N PHE A 57 2.95 3.40 0.01
CA PHE A 57 2.62 4.82 0.17
C PHE A 57 3.88 5.66 0.25
N GLY A 58 3.99 6.67 -0.60
CA GLY A 58 5.12 7.57 -0.57
C GLY A 58 5.33 8.31 -1.87
N THR A 59 6.54 8.80 -2.07
CA THR A 59 6.97 9.39 -3.33
C THR A 59 7.13 8.32 -4.41
N PRO A 60 7.07 8.70 -5.70
CA PRO A 60 7.33 7.75 -6.78
C PRO A 60 8.62 6.96 -6.63
N ASP A 61 9.71 7.63 -6.24
CA ASP A 61 11.00 6.96 -6.06
C ASP A 61 10.97 5.92 -4.94
N TYR A 62 10.34 6.22 -3.80
CA TYR A 62 10.13 5.25 -2.73
C TYR A 62 9.34 4.02 -3.20
N VAL A 63 8.25 4.26 -3.93
CA VAL A 63 7.39 3.18 -4.46
C VAL A 63 8.16 2.31 -5.46
N ILE A 64 8.96 2.94 -6.34
CA ILE A 64 9.81 2.23 -7.32
C ILE A 64 10.80 1.30 -6.60
N GLU A 65 11.52 1.81 -5.61
CA GLU A 65 12.49 1.01 -4.87
C GLU A 65 11.83 -0.16 -4.13
N LYS A 66 10.67 0.06 -3.51
CA LYS A 66 9.91 -1.00 -2.85
C LYS A 66 9.40 -2.06 -3.84
N ILE A 67 8.97 -1.68 -5.03
CA ILE A 67 8.55 -2.64 -6.06
C ILE A 67 9.75 -3.43 -6.59
N LYS A 68 10.90 -2.80 -6.76
CA LYS A 68 12.14 -3.51 -7.15
C LYS A 68 12.58 -4.51 -6.09
N GLU A 69 12.54 -4.12 -4.82
CA GLU A 69 12.82 -4.99 -3.67
C GLU A 69 11.91 -6.24 -3.71
N LEU A 70 10.59 -6.04 -3.76
CA LEU A 70 9.61 -7.13 -3.86
C LEU A 70 9.82 -8.01 -5.09
N LYS A 71 10.15 -7.41 -6.23
CA LYS A 71 10.44 -8.15 -7.46
C LYS A 71 11.68 -9.03 -7.31
N SER A 72 12.72 -8.52 -6.67
CA SER A 72 13.97 -9.24 -6.43
C SER A 72 13.79 -10.38 -5.42
N GLU A 73 13.13 -10.11 -4.31
CA GLU A 73 12.98 -11.07 -3.21
C GLU A 73 11.98 -12.19 -3.53
N LEU A 74 10.89 -11.87 -4.21
CA LEU A 74 9.78 -12.78 -4.47
C LEU A 74 9.71 -13.27 -5.91
N ASN A 75 10.63 -12.85 -6.78
CA ASN A 75 10.59 -13.13 -8.22
C ASN A 75 9.21 -12.77 -8.84
N LEU A 76 8.66 -11.62 -8.45
CA LEU A 76 7.33 -11.19 -8.86
C LEU A 76 7.24 -10.95 -10.36
N GLN A 77 6.27 -11.58 -11.00
CA GLN A 77 5.92 -11.37 -12.41
C GLN A 77 4.76 -10.37 -12.55
N ASN A 78 3.85 -10.35 -11.59
CA ASN A 78 2.68 -9.49 -11.58
C ASN A 78 2.49 -8.87 -10.19
N LEU A 79 2.15 -7.60 -10.17
CA LEU A 79 1.79 -6.86 -8.95
C LEU A 79 0.41 -6.24 -9.14
N LEU A 80 -0.52 -6.61 -8.27
CA LEU A 80 -1.83 -5.98 -8.20
C LEU A 80 -1.78 -4.86 -7.15
N VAL A 81 -2.04 -3.64 -7.58
CA VAL A 81 -2.04 -2.45 -6.71
C VAL A 81 -3.46 -1.99 -6.47
N TRP A 82 -3.83 -1.85 -5.20
CA TRP A 82 -5.10 -1.29 -4.83
C TRP A 82 -4.95 0.19 -4.46
N SER A 83 -5.40 1.07 -5.34
CA SER A 83 -5.20 2.52 -5.22
C SER A 83 -6.40 3.28 -4.65
N ASN A 84 -7.56 2.64 -4.54
CA ASN A 84 -8.78 3.27 -4.01
C ASN A 84 -9.42 2.41 -2.92
N PHE A 85 -9.52 2.93 -1.72
CA PHE A 85 -10.17 2.28 -0.58
C PHE A 85 -11.04 3.28 0.19
N CYS A 86 -11.95 2.75 1.02
CA CYS A 86 -12.98 3.52 1.71
C CYS A 86 -12.44 4.77 2.41
N GLY A 87 -13.05 5.91 2.16
CA GLY A 87 -12.74 7.20 2.80
C GLY A 87 -11.76 8.08 2.03
N VAL A 88 -10.99 7.53 1.09
CA VAL A 88 -10.10 8.35 0.25
C VAL A 88 -10.93 9.15 -0.74
N LYS A 89 -10.70 10.46 -0.80
CA LYS A 89 -11.37 11.33 -1.78
C LYS A 89 -11.02 10.90 -3.20
N HIS A 90 -12.01 10.90 -4.07
CA HIS A 90 -11.87 10.51 -5.47
C HIS A 90 -10.71 11.23 -6.17
N GLU A 91 -10.58 12.52 -5.97
CA GLU A 91 -9.51 13.34 -6.56
C GLU A 91 -8.11 12.83 -6.15
N ASN A 92 -7.93 12.44 -4.88
CA ASN A 92 -6.67 11.91 -4.38
C ASN A 92 -6.37 10.52 -4.94
N ALA A 93 -7.38 9.67 -5.08
CA ALA A 93 -7.25 8.36 -5.70
C ALA A 93 -6.84 8.51 -7.17
N MET A 94 -7.50 9.37 -7.93
CA MET A 94 -7.19 9.64 -9.34
C MET A 94 -5.80 10.23 -9.52
N ARG A 95 -5.41 11.17 -8.67
CA ARG A 95 -4.05 11.73 -8.67
C ARG A 95 -2.99 10.66 -8.40
N SER A 96 -3.25 9.77 -7.44
CA SER A 96 -2.34 8.66 -7.11
C SER A 96 -2.18 7.70 -8.28
N ILE A 97 -3.28 7.31 -8.92
CA ILE A 97 -3.27 6.44 -10.10
C ILE A 97 -2.50 7.09 -11.25
N LYS A 98 -2.76 8.37 -11.51
CA LYS A 98 -2.04 9.11 -12.55
C LYS A 98 -0.54 9.18 -12.27
N LEU A 99 -0.15 9.52 -11.05
CA LEU A 99 1.25 9.60 -10.64
C LEU A 99 1.95 8.24 -10.78
N PHE A 100 1.29 7.16 -10.38
CA PHE A 100 1.80 5.80 -10.53
C PHE A 100 1.99 5.42 -12.01
N ASN A 101 1.01 5.76 -12.85
CA ASN A 101 1.08 5.52 -14.29
C ASN A 101 2.22 6.29 -14.97
N ASP A 102 2.36 7.57 -14.64
CA ASP A 102 3.27 8.47 -15.35
C ASP A 102 4.73 8.34 -14.87
N GLU A 103 4.95 8.08 -13.57
CA GLU A 103 6.27 8.14 -12.99
C GLU A 103 6.81 6.77 -12.49
N VAL A 104 5.94 5.84 -12.13
CA VAL A 104 6.37 4.54 -11.59
C VAL A 104 6.44 3.47 -12.66
N ILE A 105 5.35 3.26 -13.41
CA ILE A 105 5.27 2.19 -14.42
C ILE A 105 6.41 2.23 -15.43
N PRO A 106 6.78 3.38 -16.02
CA PRO A 106 7.87 3.44 -17.00
C PRO A 106 9.23 3.03 -16.43
N LYS A 107 9.45 3.25 -15.13
CA LYS A 107 10.72 2.93 -14.47
C LYS A 107 10.82 1.47 -14.00
N ILE A 108 9.69 0.82 -13.73
CA ILE A 108 9.67 -0.60 -13.33
C ILE A 108 9.50 -1.56 -14.51
N ASN A 109 8.92 -1.08 -15.62
CA ASN A 109 8.72 -1.82 -16.87
C ASN A 109 9.23 -1.01 -18.08
N PRO A 110 10.54 -0.84 -18.23
CA PRO A 110 11.10 -0.13 -19.36
C PRO A 110 10.69 -0.83 -20.68
N GLY A 111 9.98 -0.10 -21.55
CA GLY A 111 9.46 -0.62 -22.81
C GLY A 111 7.94 -0.86 -22.86
N LYS A 112 7.23 -0.75 -21.76
CA LYS A 112 5.76 -0.64 -21.78
C LYS A 112 5.39 0.82 -21.53
N PRO A 113 4.80 1.53 -22.54
CA PRO A 113 4.25 2.85 -22.28
C PRO A 113 3.16 2.72 -21.22
N GLY A 114 3.11 3.67 -20.29
CA GLY A 114 2.00 3.80 -19.37
C GLY A 114 0.68 3.79 -20.15
N LEU A 115 -0.38 3.30 -19.51
CA LEU A 115 -1.71 3.25 -20.12
C LEU A 115 -2.06 4.63 -20.67
N LYS A 116 -2.16 4.75 -22.00
CA LYS A 116 -2.71 5.96 -22.61
C LYS A 116 -4.14 6.09 -22.11
N GLN A 117 -4.46 7.23 -21.51
CA GLN A 117 -5.86 7.55 -21.21
C GLN A 117 -6.63 7.47 -22.52
N ALA A 118 -7.66 6.64 -22.56
CA ALA A 118 -8.66 6.72 -23.60
C ALA A 118 -9.30 8.10 -23.51
N SER A 119 -9.10 8.91 -24.53
CA SER A 119 -9.73 10.22 -24.71
C SER A 119 -11.23 10.06 -24.90
#